data_649ad0c94da315e2b85d07ed345bfde2
#
_entry.id   649ad0c94da315e2b85d07ed345bfde2
#
_cell.length_a   1.000
_cell.length_b   1.000
_cell.length_c   1.000
_cell.angle_alpha   90.00
_cell.angle_beta   90.00
_cell.angle_gamma   90.00
#
_symmetry.space_group_name_H-M   'P 1'
#
loop_
_entity.id
_entity.type
_entity.pdbx_description
1 polymer ?
#
loop_
_entity_poly.entity_id
_entity_poly.type
_entity_poly.pdbx_seq_one_letter_code
_entity_poly.pdbx_strand_id
1 'polypeptide(L)'
;SPWVLIVVAGATMSFQGAMTVQSDRSTQWDRFSAVLPLPRSTVVSEKYVLYLLLCALGMALGLAVGGIAAALGRAPDPEEVYLYASTAVIVCLMTGSVNLPCTFVLTAEKSLAGIILCDILVSALFAGGIFALRQVMDVKLHMRTVLGLGAALSALCYGISWIIAARRL
;
A
#
# COMPACT_ATOMS: atom_id res chain seq x y z
N SER A 1 -1.63 6.57 -20.72
CA SER A 1 -0.29 5.98 -20.53
C SER A 1 -0.43 4.55 -20.01
N PRO A 2 0.22 3.54 -20.63
CA PRO A 2 0.11 2.14 -20.17
C PRO A 2 0.70 1.94 -18.76
N TRP A 3 1.53 2.85 -18.28
CA TRP A 3 2.17 2.79 -16.97
C TRP A 3 1.21 3.00 -15.79
N VAL A 4 -0.01 3.49 -16.04
CA VAL A 4 -1.10 3.53 -15.04
C VAL A 4 -1.38 2.13 -14.47
N LEU A 5 -1.13 1.07 -15.25
CA LEU A 5 -1.29 -0.31 -14.82
C LEU A 5 -0.43 -0.67 -13.60
N ILE A 6 0.71 0.00 -13.38
CA ILE A 6 1.55 -0.20 -12.19
C ILE A 6 0.77 0.20 -10.93
N VAL A 7 0.11 1.37 -10.97
CA VAL A 7 -0.67 1.88 -9.83
C VAL A 7 -1.90 1.03 -9.60
N VAL A 8 -2.62 0.68 -10.68
CA VAL A 8 -3.84 -0.13 -10.59
C VAL A 8 -3.54 -1.53 -10.05
N ALA A 9 -2.52 -2.20 -10.60
CA ALA A 9 -2.13 -3.54 -10.13
C ALA A 9 -1.61 -3.49 -8.69
N GLY A 10 -0.78 -2.50 -8.33
CA GLY A 10 -0.30 -2.29 -6.97
C GLY A 10 -1.46 -2.07 -5.98
N ALA A 11 -2.39 -1.18 -6.30
CA ALA A 11 -3.56 -0.89 -5.46
C ALA A 11 -4.48 -2.11 -5.31
N THR A 12 -4.70 -2.88 -6.38
CA THR A 12 -5.51 -4.10 -6.35
C THR A 12 -4.88 -5.15 -5.43
N MET A 13 -3.58 -5.38 -5.54
CA MET A 13 -2.86 -6.33 -4.68
C MET A 13 -2.75 -5.85 -3.24
N SER A 14 -2.65 -4.53 -3.02
CA SER A 14 -2.72 -3.92 -1.68
C SER A 14 -4.06 -4.22 -1.01
N PHE A 15 -5.17 -4.04 -1.71
CA PHE A 15 -6.50 -4.38 -1.20
C PHE A 15 -6.64 -5.88 -0.92
N GLN A 16 -6.17 -6.75 -1.82
CA GLN A 16 -6.15 -8.20 -1.60
C GLN A 16 -5.32 -8.59 -0.37
N GLY A 17 -4.18 -7.92 -0.16
CA GLY A 17 -3.34 -8.13 1.03
C GLY A 17 -4.09 -7.81 2.33
N ALA A 18 -4.80 -6.69 2.39
CA ALA A 18 -5.62 -6.32 3.54
C ALA A 18 -6.77 -7.31 3.77
N MET A 19 -7.43 -7.75 2.70
CA MET A 19 -8.52 -8.75 2.76
C MET A 19 -8.03 -10.12 3.22
N THR A 20 -6.82 -10.54 2.84
CA THR A 20 -6.22 -11.79 3.30
C THR A 20 -5.99 -11.77 4.81
N VAL A 21 -5.44 -10.67 5.34
CA VAL A 21 -5.23 -10.52 6.79
C VAL A 21 -6.58 -10.54 7.54
N GLN A 22 -7.61 -9.92 6.98
CA GLN A 22 -8.95 -9.96 7.57
C GLN A 22 -9.57 -11.35 7.53
N SER A 23 -9.42 -12.09 6.43
CA SER A 23 -9.92 -13.46 6.28
C SER A 23 -9.32 -14.39 7.34
N ASP A 24 -8.04 -14.27 7.62
CA ASP A 24 -7.36 -15.06 8.66
C ASP A 24 -7.99 -14.82 10.05
N ARG A 25 -8.44 -13.60 10.33
CA ARG A 25 -9.15 -13.30 11.59
C ARG A 25 -10.56 -13.89 11.60
N SER A 26 -11.29 -13.84 10.50
CA SER A 26 -12.66 -14.37 10.42
C SER A 26 -12.70 -15.90 10.57
N THR A 27 -11.64 -16.60 10.13
CA THR A 27 -11.49 -18.05 10.26
C THR A 27 -10.96 -18.51 11.62
N GLN A 28 -10.78 -17.58 12.58
CA GLN A 28 -10.23 -17.85 13.93
C GLN A 28 -8.80 -18.41 13.92
N TRP A 29 -8.06 -18.22 12.81
CA TRP A 29 -6.66 -18.59 12.72
C TRP A 29 -5.81 -17.93 13.82
N ASP A 30 -6.17 -16.71 14.23
CA ASP A 30 -5.53 -16.00 15.33
C ASP A 30 -5.64 -16.75 16.68
N ARG A 31 -6.74 -17.49 16.92
CA ARG A 31 -6.90 -18.32 18.12
C ARG A 31 -6.00 -19.54 18.07
N PHE A 32 -5.83 -20.13 16.91
CA PHE A 32 -4.93 -21.25 16.73
C PHE A 32 -3.46 -20.82 16.84
N SER A 33 -3.10 -19.69 16.27
CA SER A 33 -1.74 -19.13 16.38
C SER A 33 -1.38 -18.70 17.81
N ALA A 34 -2.37 -18.35 18.65
CA ALA A 34 -2.14 -18.01 20.05
C ALA A 34 -1.76 -19.22 20.93
N VAL A 35 -2.03 -20.45 20.46
CA VAL A 35 -1.63 -21.69 21.15
C VAL A 35 -0.18 -22.08 20.81
N LEU A 36 0.36 -21.55 19.70
CA LEU A 36 1.74 -21.78 19.31
C LEU A 36 2.70 -20.94 20.19
N PRO A 37 3.85 -21.47 20.59
CA PRO A 37 4.83 -20.76 21.41
C PRO A 37 5.63 -19.74 20.57
N LEU A 38 4.93 -18.88 19.82
CA LEU A 38 5.52 -17.84 18.99
C LEU A 38 5.34 -16.48 19.64
N PRO A 39 6.35 -15.60 19.62
CA PRO A 39 6.18 -14.22 20.09
C PRO A 39 5.18 -13.48 19.20
N ARG A 40 4.29 -12.71 19.83
CA ARG A 40 3.23 -11.95 19.13
C ARG A 40 3.76 -11.02 18.05
N SER A 41 4.94 -10.45 18.25
CA SER A 41 5.63 -9.61 17.26
C SER A 41 5.93 -10.34 15.94
N THR A 42 6.20 -11.65 16.00
CA THR A 42 6.47 -12.47 14.81
C THR A 42 5.21 -12.63 13.96
N VAL A 43 4.05 -12.85 14.60
CA VAL A 43 2.76 -12.98 13.90
C VAL A 43 2.39 -11.67 13.19
N VAL A 44 2.60 -10.52 13.85
CA VAL A 44 2.36 -9.20 13.22
C VAL A 44 3.32 -8.99 12.05
N SER A 45 4.62 -9.27 12.26
CA SER A 45 5.64 -9.09 11.22
C SER A 45 5.34 -9.93 9.98
N GLU A 46 4.88 -11.17 10.16
CA GLU A 46 4.47 -12.05 9.05
C GLU A 46 3.40 -11.40 8.17
N LYS A 47 2.37 -10.81 8.78
CA LYS A 47 1.28 -10.13 8.04
C LYS A 47 1.77 -8.88 7.29
N TYR A 48 2.63 -8.10 7.93
CA TYR A 48 3.24 -6.91 7.30
C TYR A 48 4.14 -7.30 6.12
N VAL A 49 4.95 -8.34 6.27
CA VAL A 49 5.82 -8.85 5.18
C VAL A 49 4.97 -9.43 4.04
N LEU A 50 3.94 -10.22 4.35
CA LEU A 50 3.02 -10.75 3.34
C LEU A 50 2.37 -9.63 2.52
N TYR A 51 1.91 -8.58 3.20
CA TYR A 51 1.33 -7.41 2.55
C TYR A 51 2.33 -6.74 1.58
N LEU A 52 3.57 -6.50 2.02
CA LEU A 52 4.62 -5.93 1.18
C LEU A 52 4.95 -6.81 -0.03
N LEU A 53 5.00 -8.13 0.15
CA LEU A 53 5.24 -9.07 -0.95
C LEU A 53 4.13 -9.02 -1.99
N LEU A 54 2.87 -8.94 -1.56
CA LEU A 54 1.72 -8.80 -2.48
C LEU A 54 1.77 -7.47 -3.23
N CYS A 55 2.09 -6.36 -2.56
CA CYS A 55 2.27 -5.07 -3.21
C CYS A 55 3.41 -5.10 -4.23
N ALA A 56 4.56 -5.68 -3.88
CA ALA A 56 5.70 -5.82 -4.79
C ALA A 56 5.35 -6.68 -6.01
N LEU A 57 4.63 -7.79 -5.79
CA LEU A 57 4.13 -8.64 -6.88
C LEU A 57 3.18 -7.85 -7.81
N GLY A 58 2.24 -7.09 -7.26
CA GLY A 58 1.32 -6.25 -8.03
C GLY A 58 2.06 -5.23 -8.89
N MET A 59 3.03 -4.53 -8.30
CA MET A 59 3.86 -3.57 -9.03
C MET A 59 4.70 -4.24 -10.12
N ALA A 60 5.28 -5.41 -9.85
CA ALA A 60 6.06 -6.17 -10.84
C ALA A 60 5.18 -6.61 -12.02
N LEU A 61 3.97 -7.11 -11.75
CA LEU A 61 2.99 -7.44 -12.79
C LEU A 61 2.58 -6.21 -13.61
N GLY A 62 2.32 -5.08 -12.95
CA GLY A 62 2.01 -3.82 -13.61
C GLY A 62 3.14 -3.32 -14.50
N LEU A 63 4.39 -3.43 -14.04
CA LEU A 63 5.58 -3.11 -14.84
C LEU A 63 5.73 -4.05 -16.05
N ALA A 64 5.51 -5.34 -15.89
CA ALA A 64 5.60 -6.32 -16.97
C ALA A 64 4.55 -6.05 -18.06
N VAL A 65 3.29 -5.88 -17.65
CA VAL A 65 2.19 -5.60 -18.59
C VAL A 65 2.35 -4.22 -19.25
N GLY A 66 2.72 -3.20 -18.48
CA GLY A 66 3.01 -1.86 -18.98
C GLY A 66 4.18 -1.86 -19.96
N GLY A 67 5.23 -2.63 -19.69
CA GLY A 67 6.39 -2.81 -20.57
C GLY A 67 6.03 -3.49 -21.89
N ILE A 68 5.23 -4.55 -21.86
CA ILE A 68 4.72 -5.21 -23.08
C ILE A 68 3.87 -4.23 -23.91
N ALA A 69 2.97 -3.50 -23.29
CA ALA A 69 2.12 -2.52 -23.97
C ALA A 69 2.96 -1.37 -24.57
N ALA A 70 4.00 -0.93 -23.87
CA ALA A 70 4.92 0.09 -24.39
C ALA A 70 5.76 -0.42 -25.57
N ALA A 71 6.21 -1.67 -25.53
CA ALA A 71 6.96 -2.29 -26.61
C ALA A 71 6.14 -2.43 -27.92
N LEU A 72 4.81 -2.54 -27.79
CA LEU A 72 3.90 -2.62 -28.92
C LEU A 72 3.54 -1.25 -29.54
N GLY A 73 3.71 -0.14 -28.81
CA GLY A 73 3.18 1.14 -29.27
C GLY A 73 4.09 2.35 -29.16
N ARG A 74 5.00 2.45 -28.21
CA ARG A 74 5.79 3.66 -27.97
C ARG A 74 6.99 3.37 -27.08
N ALA A 75 8.12 4.00 -27.40
CA ALA A 75 9.29 3.95 -26.53
C ALA A 75 8.94 4.42 -25.12
N PRO A 76 9.36 3.70 -24.07
CA PRO A 76 9.07 4.06 -22.70
C PRO A 76 9.76 5.39 -22.34
N ASP A 77 8.99 6.34 -21.80
CA ASP A 77 9.56 7.52 -21.17
C ASP A 77 9.94 7.16 -19.72
N PRO A 78 11.25 7.18 -19.37
CA PRO A 78 11.70 6.79 -18.04
C PRO A 78 11.13 7.70 -16.93
N GLU A 79 10.78 8.94 -17.24
CA GLU A 79 10.17 9.85 -16.27
C GLU A 79 8.72 9.44 -15.94
N GLU A 80 7.96 9.00 -16.93
CA GLU A 80 6.62 8.46 -16.71
C GLU A 80 6.67 7.18 -15.86
N VAL A 81 7.57 6.26 -16.15
CA VAL A 81 7.74 5.02 -15.37
C VAL A 81 8.06 5.35 -13.91
N TYR A 82 8.99 6.26 -13.68
CA TYR A 82 9.35 6.70 -12.33
C TYR A 82 8.16 7.32 -11.59
N LEU A 83 7.37 8.16 -12.27
CA LEU A 83 6.18 8.79 -11.72
C LEU A 83 5.17 7.75 -11.24
N TYR A 84 4.80 6.80 -12.10
CA TYR A 84 3.78 5.82 -11.77
C TYR A 84 4.28 4.80 -10.76
N ALA A 85 5.55 4.37 -10.83
CA ALA A 85 6.14 3.45 -9.85
C ALA A 85 6.21 4.06 -8.46
N SER A 86 6.71 5.29 -8.32
CA SER A 86 6.76 5.98 -7.02
C SER A 86 5.38 6.28 -6.47
N THR A 87 4.41 6.64 -7.31
CA THR A 87 3.01 6.80 -6.91
C THR A 87 2.43 5.49 -6.38
N ALA A 88 2.67 4.36 -7.05
CA ALA A 88 2.23 3.05 -6.59
C ALA A 88 2.82 2.69 -5.22
N VAL A 89 4.12 2.93 -5.02
CA VAL A 89 4.79 2.71 -3.72
C VAL A 89 4.12 3.53 -2.61
N ILE A 90 3.91 4.83 -2.84
CA ILE A 90 3.27 5.71 -1.86
C ILE A 90 1.87 5.21 -1.51
N VAL A 91 1.05 4.92 -2.51
CA VAL A 91 -0.32 4.44 -2.31
C VAL A 91 -0.33 3.12 -1.53
N CYS A 92 0.49 2.13 -1.94
CA CYS A 92 0.56 0.83 -1.26
C CYS A 92 1.00 0.98 0.20
N LEU A 93 2.04 1.76 0.49
CA LEU A 93 2.54 1.94 1.85
C LEU A 93 1.57 2.73 2.74
N MET A 94 0.94 3.78 2.21
CA MET A 94 -0.07 4.55 2.96
C MET A 94 -1.31 3.71 3.25
N THR A 95 -1.84 3.00 2.26
CA THR A 95 -2.97 2.07 2.44
C THR A 95 -2.64 1.00 3.50
N GLY A 96 -1.47 0.36 3.40
CA GLY A 96 -1.03 -0.64 4.37
C GLY A 96 -0.83 -0.08 5.78
N SER A 97 -0.32 1.15 5.91
CA SER A 97 -0.08 1.79 7.21
C SER A 97 -1.37 2.04 8.00
N VAL A 98 -2.50 2.19 7.32
CA VAL A 98 -3.81 2.43 7.93
C VAL A 98 -4.63 1.14 8.05
N ASN A 99 -4.68 0.33 6.99
CA ASN A 99 -5.51 -0.86 6.94
C ASN A 99 -5.03 -1.97 7.90
N LEU A 100 -3.71 -2.22 7.96
CA LEU A 100 -3.20 -3.29 8.82
C LEU A 100 -3.50 -3.05 10.31
N PRO A 101 -3.23 -1.89 10.92
CA PRO A 101 -3.61 -1.67 12.31
C PRO A 101 -5.14 -1.68 12.51
N CYS A 102 -5.93 -1.21 11.54
CA CYS A 102 -7.38 -1.29 11.61
C CYS A 102 -7.88 -2.73 11.70
N THR A 103 -7.27 -3.67 10.94
CA THR A 103 -7.62 -5.09 11.04
C THR A 103 -7.29 -5.70 12.40
N PHE A 104 -6.26 -5.21 13.09
CA PHE A 104 -5.88 -5.70 14.43
C PHE A 104 -6.70 -5.09 15.56
N VAL A 105 -7.18 -3.86 15.40
CA VAL A 105 -7.90 -3.12 16.47
C VAL A 105 -9.40 -3.35 16.39
N LEU A 106 -9.98 -3.45 15.20
CA LEU A 106 -11.43 -3.59 15.00
C LEU A 106 -11.86 -5.06 15.06
N THR A 107 -13.12 -5.28 15.45
CA THR A 107 -13.75 -6.61 15.36
C THR A 107 -13.90 -7.04 13.91
N ALA A 108 -13.94 -8.37 13.64
CA ALA A 108 -13.97 -8.92 12.28
C ALA A 108 -15.12 -8.34 11.42
N GLU A 109 -16.29 -8.07 12.01
CA GLU A 109 -17.44 -7.49 11.31
C GLU A 109 -17.24 -6.01 10.94
N LYS A 110 -16.55 -5.25 11.80
CA LYS A 110 -16.30 -3.81 11.61
C LYS A 110 -15.04 -3.54 10.82
N SER A 111 -14.14 -4.52 10.70
CA SER A 111 -12.86 -4.35 10.02
C SER A 111 -13.04 -4.15 8.51
N LEU A 112 -14.01 -4.83 7.89
CA LEU A 112 -14.30 -4.65 6.46
C LEU A 112 -14.75 -3.21 6.14
N ALA A 113 -15.70 -2.70 6.90
CA ALA A 113 -16.16 -1.31 6.75
C ALA A 113 -15.01 -0.33 7.05
N GLY A 114 -14.17 -0.65 8.03
CA GLY A 114 -12.97 0.12 8.37
C GLY A 114 -11.97 0.17 7.23
N ILE A 115 -11.66 -0.94 6.58
CA ILE A 115 -10.74 -1.02 5.43
C ILE A 115 -11.26 -0.14 4.28
N ILE A 116 -12.53 -0.29 3.90
CA ILE A 116 -13.13 0.49 2.81
C ILE A 116 -13.11 1.98 3.14
N LEU A 117 -13.47 2.37 4.36
CA LEU A 117 -13.44 3.77 4.78
C LEU A 117 -12.02 4.35 4.76
N CYS A 118 -11.03 3.57 5.23
CA CYS A 118 -9.62 3.95 5.22
C CYS A 118 -9.09 4.13 3.79
N ASP A 119 -9.44 3.23 2.86
CA ASP A 119 -9.03 3.32 1.47
C ASP A 119 -9.61 4.56 0.78
N ILE A 120 -10.88 4.89 1.05
CA ILE A 120 -11.51 6.12 0.55
C ILE A 120 -10.79 7.34 1.12
N LEU A 121 -10.49 7.35 2.43
CA LEU A 121 -9.82 8.45 3.11
C LEU A 121 -8.38 8.67 2.58
N VAL A 122 -7.61 7.61 2.45
CA VAL A 122 -6.25 7.66 1.89
C VAL A 122 -6.27 8.17 0.46
N SER A 123 -7.21 7.68 -0.37
CA SER A 123 -7.37 8.11 -1.75
C SER A 123 -7.75 9.59 -1.84
N ALA A 124 -8.67 10.05 -1.00
CA ALA A 124 -9.09 11.45 -0.94
C ALA A 124 -7.95 12.38 -0.46
N LEU A 125 -7.20 11.99 0.56
CA LEU A 125 -6.04 12.72 1.05
C LEU A 125 -4.93 12.81 0.00
N PHE A 126 -4.69 11.71 -0.72
CA PHE A 126 -3.69 11.68 -1.79
C PHE A 126 -4.08 12.59 -2.96
N ALA A 127 -5.33 12.51 -3.42
CA ALA A 127 -5.85 13.37 -4.49
C ALA A 127 -5.85 14.86 -4.08
N GLY A 128 -6.31 15.16 -2.85
CA GLY A 128 -6.30 16.51 -2.29
C GLY A 128 -4.89 17.06 -2.10
N GLY A 129 -3.95 16.23 -1.64
CA GLY A 129 -2.54 16.58 -1.49
C GLY A 129 -1.89 16.94 -2.82
N ILE A 130 -2.12 16.13 -3.87
CA ILE A 130 -1.63 16.44 -5.23
C ILE A 130 -2.23 17.73 -5.74
N PHE A 131 -3.54 17.95 -5.54
CA PHE A 131 -4.20 19.16 -5.98
C PHE A 131 -3.64 20.41 -5.27
N ALA A 132 -3.45 20.35 -3.95
CA ALA A 132 -2.86 21.43 -3.17
C ALA A 132 -1.42 21.73 -3.60
N LEU A 133 -0.60 20.71 -3.82
CA LEU A 133 0.78 20.86 -4.28
C LEU A 133 0.85 21.53 -5.66
N ARG A 134 -0.07 21.21 -6.56
CA ARG A 134 -0.16 21.86 -7.89
C ARG A 134 -0.45 23.36 -7.81
N GLN A 135 -1.13 23.82 -6.76
CA GLN A 135 -1.42 25.24 -6.59
C GLN A 135 -0.26 26.03 -6.00
N VAL A 136 0.61 25.37 -5.21
CA VAL A 136 1.67 26.04 -4.45
C VAL A 136 3.02 25.98 -5.16
N MET A 137 3.27 24.94 -5.96
CA MET A 137 4.58 24.68 -6.60
C MET A 137 4.41 24.24 -8.05
N ASP A 138 5.38 24.62 -8.89
CA ASP A 138 5.55 24.00 -10.21
C ASP A 138 6.02 22.55 -10.02
N VAL A 139 5.04 21.64 -9.89
CA VAL A 139 5.24 20.22 -9.58
C VAL A 139 6.17 19.55 -10.59
N LYS A 140 6.19 20.02 -11.84
CA LYS A 140 7.05 19.49 -12.89
C LYS A 140 8.55 19.67 -12.60
N LEU A 141 8.93 20.80 -11.98
CA LEU A 141 10.33 21.09 -11.71
C LEU A 141 10.89 20.31 -10.51
N HIS A 142 10.04 19.99 -9.54
CA HIS A 142 10.44 19.32 -8.28
C HIS A 142 9.81 17.92 -8.09
N MET A 143 9.29 17.34 -9.17
CA MET A 143 8.52 16.10 -9.14
C MET A 143 9.27 14.94 -8.46
N ARG A 144 10.56 14.76 -8.79
CA ARG A 144 11.38 13.70 -8.19
C ARG A 144 11.56 13.87 -6.68
N THR A 145 11.78 15.11 -6.24
CA THR A 145 11.96 15.42 -4.82
C THR A 145 10.67 15.20 -4.03
N VAL A 146 9.54 15.67 -4.56
CA VAL A 146 8.22 15.51 -3.93
C VAL A 146 7.83 14.03 -3.82
N LEU A 147 8.03 13.26 -4.87
CA LEU A 147 7.73 11.83 -4.87
C LEU A 147 8.68 11.05 -3.96
N GLY A 148 9.98 11.41 -3.94
CA GLY A 148 10.96 10.80 -3.04
C GLY A 148 10.63 11.06 -1.57
N LEU A 149 10.27 12.31 -1.21
CA LEU A 149 9.83 12.66 0.14
C LEU A 149 8.52 11.96 0.50
N GLY A 150 7.57 11.88 -0.43
CA GLY A 150 6.31 11.16 -0.23
C GLY A 150 6.53 9.67 0.05
N ALA A 151 7.43 9.03 -0.70
CA ALA A 151 7.79 7.63 -0.48
C ALA A 151 8.49 7.42 0.87
N ALA A 152 9.42 8.30 1.26
CA ALA A 152 10.08 8.23 2.55
C ALA A 152 9.09 8.42 3.71
N LEU A 153 8.18 9.39 3.61
CA LEU A 153 7.15 9.64 4.62
C LEU A 153 6.20 8.44 4.75
N SER A 154 5.77 7.87 3.63
CA SER A 154 4.89 6.69 3.64
C SER A 154 5.57 5.47 4.24
N ALA A 155 6.87 5.27 3.99
CA ALA A 155 7.64 4.21 4.61
C ALA A 155 7.79 4.39 6.14
N LEU A 156 8.00 5.63 6.61
CA LEU A 156 8.00 5.95 8.04
C LEU A 156 6.64 5.68 8.67
N CYS A 157 5.54 6.09 8.05
CA CYS A 157 4.18 5.81 8.52
C CYS A 157 3.92 4.30 8.62
N TYR A 158 4.38 3.53 7.64
CA TYR A 158 4.26 2.07 7.64
C TYR A 158 5.05 1.42 8.79
N GLY A 159 6.29 1.87 9.03
CA GLY A 159 7.11 1.42 10.16
C GLY A 159 6.49 1.75 11.52
N ILE A 160 5.97 2.97 11.69
CA ILE A 160 5.26 3.38 12.92
C ILE A 160 4.01 2.53 13.13
N SER A 161 3.25 2.29 12.07
CA SER A 161 2.07 1.43 12.08
C SER A 161 2.41 0.01 12.57
N TRP A 162 3.51 -0.56 12.10
CA TRP A 162 3.99 -1.86 12.57
C TRP A 162 4.32 -1.85 14.07
N ILE A 163 5.03 -0.83 14.56
CA ILE A 163 5.38 -0.68 15.98
C ILE A 163 4.11 -0.60 16.84
N ILE A 164 3.12 0.17 16.40
CA ILE A 164 1.84 0.31 17.12
C ILE A 164 1.09 -1.03 17.17
N ALA A 165 1.01 -1.73 16.04
CA ALA A 165 0.36 -3.04 15.95
C ALA A 165 1.08 -4.09 16.83
N ALA A 166 2.40 -4.10 16.84
CA ALA A 166 3.21 -5.01 17.64
C ALA A 166 3.10 -4.77 19.16
N ARG A 167 2.81 -3.54 19.58
CA ARG A 167 2.65 -3.18 21.01
C ARG A 167 1.23 -3.41 21.55
N ARG A 168 0.23 -3.44 20.67
CA ARG A 168 -1.18 -3.59 21.09
C ARG A 168 -1.69 -5.02 21.14
N LEU A 169 -0.98 -5.97 20.56
CA LEU A 169 -1.22 -7.42 20.65
C LEU A 169 -0.39 -8.05 21.77
#